data_36dd5663fcddcc92fcab651503b3c1a1
#
_entry.id   36dd5663fcddcc92fcab651503b3c1a1
#
_cell.length_a   1.000
_cell.length_b   1.000
_cell.length_c   1.000
_cell.angle_alpha   90.00
_cell.angle_beta   90.00
_cell.angle_gamma   90.00
#
_symmetry.space_group_name_H-M   'P 1'
#
loop_
_entity.id
_entity.type
_entity.pdbx_description
1 polymer ?
#
loop_
_entity_poly.entity_id
_entity_poly.type
_entity_poly.pdbx_seq_one_letter_code
_entity_poly.pdbx_strand_id
1 'polypeptide(L)'
;MRTLILNGFHRGDSRWQQASATLSEELKNRGWPCEEIRLCEMDIANCAGCFRCWTKTPGVCIVDDAGREVASRFAGSDLVVFFSPVTFGGYSSEIKKALDRLIPLISPFFKKIQGEVHHRRRYDRYPALIAIGMTEGDGEEKKQIFRKLLQRNVIHLHNPKSADGFIAEGEDPILVREKVRGWLQEVAR
;
A
#
# COMPACT_ATOMS: atom_id res chain seq x y z
N MET A 1 -4.09 14.15 -8.29
CA MET A 1 -3.48 13.43 -7.13
C MET A 1 -2.22 12.74 -7.61
N ARG A 2 -1.09 12.96 -6.93
CA ARG A 2 0.15 12.22 -7.21
C ARG A 2 0.03 10.82 -6.62
N THR A 3 0.14 9.81 -7.45
CA THR A 3 -0.13 8.42 -7.07
C THR A 3 1.15 7.59 -7.10
N LEU A 4 1.35 6.79 -6.05
CA LEU A 4 2.40 5.78 -5.94
C LEU A 4 1.76 4.39 -5.96
N ILE A 5 2.16 3.54 -6.88
CA ILE A 5 1.79 2.12 -6.91
C ILE A 5 2.95 1.30 -6.35
N LEU A 6 2.72 0.61 -5.25
CA LEU A 6 3.66 -0.36 -4.70
C LEU A 6 3.25 -1.75 -5.17
N ASN A 7 3.97 -2.23 -6.17
CA ASN A 7 3.74 -3.56 -6.76
C ASN A 7 4.50 -4.61 -5.95
N GLY A 8 3.73 -5.49 -5.30
CA GLY A 8 4.23 -6.54 -4.42
C GLY A 8 4.30 -7.93 -5.06
N PHE A 9 4.25 -8.04 -6.37
CA PHE A 9 4.43 -9.32 -7.05
C PHE A 9 5.89 -9.73 -7.11
N HIS A 10 6.14 -11.03 -7.03
CA HIS A 10 7.49 -11.56 -7.07
C HIS A 10 8.11 -11.48 -8.47
N ARG A 11 9.42 -11.60 -8.53
CA ARG A 11 10.18 -11.62 -9.78
C ARG A 11 9.72 -12.81 -10.64
N GLY A 12 9.41 -12.56 -11.91
CA GLY A 12 8.90 -13.57 -12.84
C GLY A 12 7.38 -13.78 -12.84
N ASP A 13 6.65 -13.25 -11.85
CA ASP A 13 5.18 -13.26 -11.88
C ASP A 13 4.67 -12.15 -12.82
N SER A 14 3.94 -12.53 -13.86
CA SER A 14 3.40 -11.62 -14.88
C SER A 14 1.88 -11.42 -14.79
N ARG A 15 1.19 -12.13 -13.89
CA ARG A 15 -0.27 -12.12 -13.77
C ARG A 15 -0.85 -10.72 -13.52
N TRP A 16 -0.07 -9.84 -12.90
CA TRP A 16 -0.45 -8.47 -12.55
C TRP A 16 -0.42 -7.48 -13.72
N GLN A 17 0.28 -7.78 -14.83
CA GLN A 17 0.62 -6.80 -15.87
C GLN A 17 -0.59 -6.11 -16.47
N GLN A 18 -1.63 -6.86 -16.83
CA GLN A 18 -2.85 -6.32 -17.42
C GLN A 18 -3.60 -5.42 -16.44
N ALA A 19 -3.73 -5.85 -15.18
CA ALA A 19 -4.43 -5.07 -14.16
C ALA A 19 -3.66 -3.79 -13.80
N SER A 20 -2.33 -3.83 -13.72
CA SER A 20 -1.50 -2.64 -13.52
C SER A 20 -1.58 -1.66 -14.68
N ALA A 21 -1.57 -2.16 -15.92
CA ALA A 21 -1.75 -1.31 -17.11
C ALA A 21 -3.11 -0.61 -17.08
N THR A 22 -4.19 -1.34 -16.75
CA THR A 22 -5.53 -0.77 -16.60
C THR A 22 -5.59 0.29 -15.51
N LEU A 23 -4.98 0.04 -14.34
CA LEU A 23 -4.89 1.01 -13.25
C LEU A 23 -4.16 2.28 -13.68
N SER A 24 -3.00 2.13 -14.33
CA SER A 24 -2.18 3.25 -14.80
C SER A 24 -2.92 4.10 -15.85
N GLU A 25 -3.65 3.45 -16.76
CA GLU A 25 -4.46 4.13 -17.76
C GLU A 25 -5.61 4.93 -17.12
N GLU A 26 -6.34 4.35 -16.16
CA GLU A 26 -7.43 5.04 -15.47
C GLU A 26 -6.93 6.22 -14.61
N LEU A 27 -5.75 6.11 -14.00
CA LEU A 27 -5.09 7.23 -13.31
C LEU A 27 -4.73 8.35 -14.29
N LYS A 28 -4.14 8.00 -15.45
CA LYS A 28 -3.80 8.95 -16.52
C LYS A 28 -5.04 9.67 -17.05
N ASN A 29 -6.15 8.94 -17.29
CA ASN A 29 -7.41 9.50 -17.76
C ASN A 29 -8.01 10.52 -16.76
N ARG A 30 -7.69 10.41 -15.48
CA ARG A 30 -8.07 11.36 -14.42
C ARG A 30 -7.09 12.53 -14.27
N GLY A 31 -6.01 12.56 -15.05
CA GLY A 31 -4.92 13.53 -14.89
C GLY A 31 -4.13 13.33 -13.58
N TRP A 32 -4.09 12.12 -13.05
CA TRP A 32 -3.34 11.78 -11.84
C TRP A 32 -2.01 11.14 -12.23
N PRO A 33 -0.89 11.88 -12.12
CA PRO A 33 0.42 11.31 -12.40
C PRO A 33 0.67 10.12 -11.45
N CYS A 34 1.11 9.02 -12.01
CA CYS A 34 1.40 7.81 -11.26
C CYS A 34 2.83 7.32 -11.52
N GLU A 35 3.40 6.74 -10.48
CA GLU A 35 4.66 6.03 -10.49
C GLU A 35 4.43 4.64 -9.94
N GLU A 36 5.00 3.62 -10.57
CA GLU A 36 4.97 2.25 -10.07
C GLU A 36 6.36 1.82 -9.62
N ILE A 37 6.46 1.32 -8.40
CA ILE A 37 7.66 0.70 -7.85
C ILE A 37 7.41 -0.81 -7.75
N ARG A 38 8.20 -1.59 -8.47
CA ARG A 38 8.24 -3.04 -8.33
C ARG A 38 9.14 -3.40 -7.15
N LEU A 39 8.53 -3.72 -6.01
CA LEU A 39 9.26 -3.95 -4.75
C LEU A 39 10.24 -5.13 -4.83
N CYS A 40 9.97 -6.14 -5.65
CA CYS A 40 10.89 -7.26 -5.87
C CYS A 40 12.19 -6.89 -6.60
N GLU A 41 12.26 -5.70 -7.17
CA GLU A 41 13.46 -5.16 -7.84
C GLU A 41 14.27 -4.24 -6.92
N MET A 42 13.71 -3.89 -5.75
CA MET A 42 14.30 -2.99 -4.78
C MET A 42 15.06 -3.79 -3.71
N ASP A 43 16.25 -3.32 -3.36
CA ASP A 43 16.98 -3.85 -2.19
C ASP A 43 16.45 -3.21 -0.91
N ILE A 44 15.49 -3.86 -0.28
CA ILE A 44 14.86 -3.41 0.97
C ILE A 44 15.13 -4.44 2.06
N ALA A 45 15.97 -4.10 3.02
CA ALA A 45 16.19 -4.95 4.19
C ALA A 45 14.96 -5.01 5.10
N ASN A 46 14.75 -6.13 5.79
CA ASN A 46 13.71 -6.27 6.80
C ASN A 46 13.90 -5.25 7.93
N CYS A 47 12.80 -4.77 8.49
CA CYS A 47 12.86 -3.90 9.67
C CYS A 47 13.39 -4.71 10.89
N ALA A 48 14.50 -4.29 11.45
CA ALA A 48 15.12 -4.95 12.61
C ALA A 48 14.45 -4.56 13.96
N GLY A 49 13.39 -3.74 13.97
CA GLY A 49 12.72 -3.30 15.19
C GLY A 49 13.61 -2.48 16.14
N CYS A 50 14.67 -1.86 15.66
CA CYS A 50 15.67 -1.17 16.48
C CYS A 50 15.21 0.19 17.03
N PHE A 51 14.09 0.73 16.56
CA PHE A 51 13.48 2.02 16.93
C PHE A 51 14.39 3.26 16.77
N ARG A 52 15.54 3.14 16.10
CA ARG A 52 16.44 4.26 15.87
C ARG A 52 15.82 5.37 15.02
N CYS A 53 14.88 5.03 14.13
CA CYS A 53 14.07 5.97 13.37
C CYS A 53 13.13 6.84 14.25
N TRP A 54 13.04 6.57 15.53
CA TRP A 54 12.35 7.40 16.52
C TRP A 54 13.31 8.12 17.46
N THR A 55 14.45 7.52 17.79
CA THR A 55 15.34 7.99 18.86
C THR A 55 16.63 8.66 18.35
N LYS A 56 17.19 8.21 17.23
CA LYS A 56 18.47 8.72 16.69
C LYS A 56 18.26 9.58 15.43
N THR A 57 17.42 9.12 14.52
CA THR A 57 17.14 9.77 13.23
C THR A 57 15.63 9.93 13.03
N PRO A 58 14.93 10.77 13.85
CA PRO A 58 13.49 10.88 13.82
C PRO A 58 12.92 11.13 12.40
N GLY A 59 12.08 10.20 11.94
CA GLY A 59 11.48 10.27 10.61
C GLY A 59 12.27 9.57 9.49
N VAL A 60 13.49 9.07 9.75
CA VAL A 60 14.33 8.38 8.76
C VAL A 60 14.83 7.06 9.31
N CYS A 61 14.74 5.98 8.54
CA CYS A 61 15.35 4.70 8.93
C CYS A 61 16.87 4.81 8.96
N ILE A 62 17.52 4.19 9.94
CA ILE A 62 18.99 4.18 10.02
C ILE A 62 19.63 3.33 8.90
N VAL A 63 18.91 2.31 8.43
CA VAL A 63 19.38 1.49 7.32
C VAL A 63 19.22 2.28 6.03
N ASP A 64 20.33 2.50 5.34
CA ASP A 64 20.41 3.27 4.10
C ASP A 64 20.28 2.34 2.89
N ASP A 65 19.05 2.10 2.51
CA ASP A 65 18.66 1.24 1.41
C ASP A 65 17.40 1.79 0.71
N ALA A 66 16.89 1.08 -0.29
CA ALA A 66 15.70 1.48 -1.03
C ALA A 66 14.44 1.64 -0.16
N GLY A 67 14.40 1.09 1.06
CA GLY A 67 13.31 1.31 2.00
C GLY A 67 13.15 2.77 2.45
N ARG A 68 14.23 3.57 2.48
CA ARG A 68 14.14 5.02 2.69
C ARG A 68 13.45 5.73 1.53
N GLU A 69 13.79 5.35 0.31
CA GLU A 69 13.18 5.90 -0.89
C GLU A 69 11.67 5.60 -0.93
N VAL A 70 11.28 4.35 -0.69
CA VAL A 70 9.87 3.94 -0.62
C VAL A 70 9.12 4.76 0.44
N ALA A 71 9.67 4.92 1.64
CA ALA A 71 9.05 5.72 2.70
C ALA A 71 8.92 7.21 2.32
N SER A 72 9.92 7.78 1.67
CA SER A 72 9.89 9.17 1.19
C SER A 72 8.82 9.36 0.12
N ARG A 73 8.73 8.46 -0.86
CA ARG A 73 7.72 8.51 -1.93
C ARG A 73 6.31 8.28 -1.39
N PHE A 74 6.15 7.36 -0.42
CA PHE A 74 4.88 7.18 0.28
C PHE A 74 4.41 8.49 0.93
N ALA A 75 5.26 9.12 1.74
CA ALA A 75 4.93 10.37 2.42
C ALA A 75 4.68 11.54 1.45
N GLY A 76 5.33 11.53 0.29
CA GLY A 76 5.18 12.54 -0.75
C GLY A 76 3.99 12.36 -1.67
N SER A 77 3.23 11.27 -1.57
CA SER A 77 2.11 10.96 -2.45
C SER A 77 0.79 11.49 -1.88
N ASP A 78 -0.22 11.67 -2.76
CA ASP A 78 -1.60 11.95 -2.37
C ASP A 78 -2.42 10.65 -2.26
N LEU A 79 -2.05 9.64 -3.07
CA LEU A 79 -2.63 8.31 -3.09
C LEU A 79 -1.52 7.27 -3.16
N VAL A 80 -1.63 6.22 -2.37
CA VAL A 80 -0.80 5.02 -2.49
C VAL A 80 -1.68 3.82 -2.81
N VAL A 81 -1.25 2.99 -3.74
CA VAL A 81 -1.90 1.74 -4.08
C VAL A 81 -0.98 0.59 -3.71
N PHE A 82 -1.42 -0.27 -2.78
CA PHE A 82 -0.80 -1.58 -2.57
C PHE A 82 -1.40 -2.55 -3.58
N PHE A 83 -0.58 -3.03 -4.50
CA PHE A 83 -0.99 -4.01 -5.49
C PHE A 83 -0.25 -5.32 -5.24
N SER A 84 -0.98 -6.35 -4.81
CA SER A 84 -0.39 -7.55 -4.19
C SER A 84 -1.15 -8.81 -4.54
N PRO A 85 -0.45 -9.94 -4.78
CA PRO A 85 -1.13 -11.23 -4.66
C PRO A 85 -1.63 -11.40 -3.22
N VAL A 86 -2.77 -12.06 -3.04
CA VAL A 86 -3.30 -12.41 -1.71
C VAL A 86 -2.61 -13.70 -1.25
N THR A 87 -1.78 -13.58 -0.22
CA THR A 87 -1.01 -14.68 0.33
C THR A 87 -1.52 -15.02 1.73
N PHE A 88 -2.14 -16.17 1.90
CA PHE A 88 -2.78 -16.59 3.17
C PHE A 88 -3.74 -15.54 3.76
N GLY A 89 -4.40 -14.74 2.92
CA GLY A 89 -5.27 -13.65 3.33
C GLY A 89 -4.53 -12.35 3.67
N GLY A 90 -3.22 -12.28 3.50
CA GLY A 90 -2.41 -11.07 3.71
C GLY A 90 -1.82 -10.53 2.43
N TYR A 91 -1.02 -9.48 2.57
CA TYR A 91 -0.16 -8.97 1.51
C TYR A 91 1.00 -9.93 1.24
N SER A 92 1.60 -9.82 0.05
CA SER A 92 2.88 -10.48 -0.23
C SER A 92 3.99 -10.05 0.74
N SER A 93 5.04 -10.86 0.82
CA SER A 93 6.25 -10.52 1.60
C SER A 93 6.88 -9.21 1.14
N GLU A 94 6.79 -8.86 -0.14
CA GLU A 94 7.35 -7.63 -0.69
C GLU A 94 6.60 -6.39 -0.14
N ILE A 95 5.25 -6.40 -0.18
CA ILE A 95 4.46 -5.32 0.43
C ILE A 95 4.70 -5.28 1.94
N LYS A 96 4.72 -6.44 2.62
CA LYS A 96 4.91 -6.49 4.07
C LYS A 96 6.27 -5.92 4.47
N LYS A 97 7.32 -6.25 3.77
CA LYS A 97 8.67 -5.72 3.97
C LYS A 97 8.71 -4.19 3.82
N ALA A 98 8.12 -3.66 2.74
CA ALA A 98 8.01 -2.23 2.52
C ALA A 98 7.18 -1.54 3.62
N LEU A 99 6.02 -2.12 4.00
CA LEU A 99 5.14 -1.61 5.04
C LEU A 99 5.85 -1.49 6.40
N ASP A 100 6.62 -2.50 6.79
CA ASP A 100 7.39 -2.47 8.05
C ASP A 100 8.47 -1.37 8.05
N ARG A 101 8.91 -0.93 6.89
CA ARG A 101 9.87 0.16 6.72
C ARG A 101 9.20 1.55 6.72
N LEU A 102 7.86 1.63 6.84
CA LEU A 102 7.13 2.90 7.00
C LEU A 102 7.04 3.37 8.47
N ILE A 103 7.54 2.62 9.43
CA ILE A 103 7.60 2.99 10.87
C ILE A 103 8.16 4.42 11.10
N PRO A 104 9.16 4.92 10.36
CA PRO A 104 9.62 6.30 10.50
C PRO A 104 8.52 7.35 10.29
N LEU A 105 7.47 7.03 9.53
CA LEU A 105 6.40 7.97 9.19
C LEU A 105 5.40 8.23 10.32
N ILE A 106 5.44 7.42 11.37
CA ILE A 106 4.63 7.60 12.59
C ILE A 106 5.51 7.96 13.78
N SER A 107 4.91 8.55 14.83
CA SER A 107 5.67 8.95 16.02
C SER A 107 5.70 7.83 17.07
N PRO A 108 6.66 7.84 18.01
CA PRO A 108 6.69 6.86 19.10
C PRO A 108 5.58 7.05 20.14
N PHE A 109 4.88 8.17 20.11
CA PHE A 109 3.83 8.49 21.09
C PHE A 109 2.49 7.86 20.69
N PHE A 110 1.68 7.53 21.69
CA PHE A 110 0.40 6.85 21.49
C PHE A 110 -0.80 7.78 21.67
N LYS A 111 -1.91 7.39 21.07
CA LYS A 111 -3.26 7.93 21.30
C LYS A 111 -4.32 6.85 21.08
N LYS A 112 -5.52 7.05 21.65
CA LYS A 112 -6.69 6.24 21.31
C LYS A 112 -7.31 6.74 19.99
N ILE A 113 -7.60 5.81 19.08
CA ILE A 113 -8.31 6.01 17.84
C ILE A 113 -9.35 4.90 17.72
N GLN A 114 -10.62 5.22 17.65
CA GLN A 114 -11.72 4.24 17.55
C GLN A 114 -11.66 3.13 18.63
N GLY A 115 -11.27 3.50 19.86
CA GLY A 115 -11.17 2.57 20.99
C GLY A 115 -9.85 1.80 21.08
N GLU A 116 -9.00 1.83 20.07
CA GLU A 116 -7.70 1.15 20.01
C GLU A 116 -6.54 2.11 20.28
N VAL A 117 -5.41 1.56 20.74
CA VAL A 117 -4.18 2.33 20.97
C VAL A 117 -3.31 2.27 19.73
N HIS A 118 -3.06 3.42 19.13
CA HIS A 118 -2.23 3.57 17.95
C HIS A 118 -1.17 4.66 18.13
N HIS A 119 -0.11 4.61 17.34
CA HIS A 119 0.89 5.67 17.28
C HIS A 119 0.28 6.99 16.78
N ARG A 120 0.79 8.12 17.29
CA ARG A 120 0.40 9.45 16.80
C ARG A 120 1.00 9.73 15.43
N ARG A 121 0.37 10.63 14.70
CA ARG A 121 0.94 11.22 13.48
C ARG A 121 2.32 11.83 13.75
N ARG A 122 3.21 11.70 12.76
CA ARG A 122 4.44 12.49 12.70
C ARG A 122 4.25 13.73 11.80
N TYR A 123 3.47 13.59 10.73
CA TYR A 123 3.24 14.62 9.72
C TYR A 123 1.78 15.03 9.68
N ASP A 124 1.49 16.20 9.10
CA ASP A 124 0.13 16.73 8.99
C ASP A 124 -0.68 16.04 7.88
N ARG A 125 0.01 15.51 6.86
CA ARG A 125 -0.61 14.84 5.71
C ARG A 125 -0.14 13.41 5.58
N TYR A 126 -1.09 12.54 5.21
CA TYR A 126 -0.86 11.16 4.80
C TYR A 126 -1.65 10.87 3.54
N PRO A 127 -1.16 9.98 2.65
CA PRO A 127 -1.88 9.63 1.44
C PRO A 127 -3.18 8.89 1.73
N ALA A 128 -4.14 8.95 0.80
CA ALA A 128 -5.19 7.95 0.73
C ALA A 128 -4.56 6.58 0.39
N LEU A 129 -5.23 5.48 0.74
CA LEU A 129 -4.69 4.13 0.53
C LEU A 129 -5.72 3.25 -0.18
N ILE A 130 -5.33 2.65 -1.29
CA ILE A 130 -6.08 1.56 -1.93
C ILE A 130 -5.26 0.28 -1.77
N ALA A 131 -5.89 -0.82 -1.39
CA ALA A 131 -5.27 -2.14 -1.44
C ALA A 131 -6.00 -3.02 -2.45
N ILE A 132 -5.30 -3.42 -3.51
CA ILE A 132 -5.80 -4.30 -4.55
C ILE A 132 -5.15 -5.68 -4.36
N GLY A 133 -5.98 -6.67 -4.03
CA GLY A 133 -5.57 -8.06 -3.91
C GLY A 133 -5.84 -8.84 -5.18
N MET A 134 -4.83 -9.50 -5.74
CA MET A 134 -5.06 -10.48 -6.79
C MET A 134 -5.27 -11.86 -6.17
N THR A 135 -6.34 -12.54 -6.58
CA THR A 135 -6.76 -13.82 -6.00
C THR A 135 -6.79 -14.93 -7.05
N GLU A 136 -6.40 -16.13 -6.62
CA GLU A 136 -6.65 -17.36 -7.34
C GLU A 136 -7.96 -17.96 -6.78
N GLY A 137 -9.06 -17.84 -7.53
CA GLY A 137 -10.36 -18.38 -7.14
C GLY A 137 -11.10 -17.57 -6.03
N ASP A 138 -12.14 -18.18 -5.47
CA ASP A 138 -13.19 -17.51 -4.69
C ASP A 138 -13.01 -17.67 -3.17
N GLY A 139 -11.84 -17.36 -2.68
CA GLY A 139 -11.52 -17.44 -1.25
C GLY A 139 -12.08 -16.28 -0.42
N GLU A 140 -13.40 -16.23 -0.17
CA GLU A 140 -14.01 -15.11 0.58
C GLU A 140 -13.42 -14.93 1.99
N GLU A 141 -13.04 -16.01 2.69
CA GLU A 141 -12.35 -15.93 3.97
C GLU A 141 -11.01 -15.16 3.86
N LYS A 142 -10.21 -15.46 2.83
CA LYS A 142 -8.94 -14.77 2.57
C LYS A 142 -9.18 -13.29 2.26
N LYS A 143 -10.23 -12.97 1.51
CA LYS A 143 -10.62 -11.59 1.21
C LYS A 143 -11.01 -10.82 2.47
N GLN A 144 -11.74 -11.46 3.40
CA GLN A 144 -12.11 -10.85 4.68
C GLN A 144 -10.90 -10.58 5.57
N ILE A 145 -9.93 -11.50 5.61
CA ILE A 145 -8.67 -11.29 6.34
C ILE A 145 -7.91 -10.09 5.74
N PHE A 146 -7.80 -10.03 4.41
CA PHE A 146 -7.15 -8.94 3.69
C PHE A 146 -7.79 -7.56 4.00
N ARG A 147 -9.12 -7.48 3.98
CA ARG A 147 -9.87 -6.27 4.36
C ARG A 147 -9.60 -5.83 5.79
N LYS A 148 -9.61 -6.79 6.74
CA LYS A 148 -9.29 -6.50 8.15
C LYS A 148 -7.86 -5.97 8.31
N LEU A 149 -6.90 -6.55 7.59
CA LEU A 149 -5.51 -6.10 7.60
C LEU A 149 -5.39 -4.66 7.07
N LEU A 150 -6.04 -4.36 5.94
CA LEU A 150 -6.08 -3.00 5.40
C LEU A 150 -6.66 -2.01 6.41
N GLN A 151 -7.81 -2.33 7.01
CA GLN A 151 -8.45 -1.46 8.00
C GLN A 151 -7.51 -1.11 9.17
N ARG A 152 -6.74 -2.09 9.67
CA ARG A 152 -5.74 -1.83 10.73
C ARG A 152 -4.60 -0.94 10.24
N ASN A 153 -4.12 -1.17 9.02
CA ASN A 153 -3.06 -0.34 8.43
C ASN A 153 -3.52 1.09 8.17
N VAL A 154 -4.75 1.29 7.71
CA VAL A 154 -5.36 2.62 7.50
C VAL A 154 -5.38 3.42 8.79
N ILE A 155 -5.80 2.82 9.91
CA ILE A 155 -5.79 3.47 11.22
C ILE A 155 -4.35 3.76 11.66
N HIS A 156 -3.46 2.78 11.52
CA HIS A 156 -2.07 2.87 11.97
C HIS A 156 -1.26 3.92 11.21
N LEU A 157 -1.44 3.99 9.90
CA LEU A 157 -0.76 4.94 9.01
C LEU A 157 -1.52 6.27 8.86
N HIS A 158 -2.66 6.43 9.56
CA HIS A 158 -3.49 7.63 9.51
C HIS A 158 -3.97 8.03 8.11
N ASN A 159 -4.20 7.05 7.24
CA ASN A 159 -4.70 7.32 5.91
C ASN A 159 -6.10 7.95 5.99
N PRO A 160 -6.35 9.11 5.34
CA PRO A 160 -7.62 9.84 5.48
C PRO A 160 -8.79 9.15 4.80
N LYS A 161 -8.50 8.37 3.75
CA LYS A 161 -9.46 7.61 2.97
C LYS A 161 -8.83 6.30 2.53
N SER A 162 -9.66 5.28 2.32
CA SER A 162 -9.19 3.99 1.82
C SER A 162 -10.26 3.28 1.01
N ALA A 163 -9.80 2.42 0.10
CA ALA A 163 -10.61 1.45 -0.61
C ALA A 163 -9.88 0.12 -0.65
N ASP A 164 -10.64 -0.98 -0.74
CA ASP A 164 -10.09 -2.30 -1.03
C ASP A 164 -10.76 -2.92 -2.25
N GLY A 165 -10.03 -3.79 -2.90
CA GLY A 165 -10.58 -4.50 -4.00
C GLY A 165 -9.84 -5.77 -4.37
N PHE A 166 -10.52 -6.59 -5.17
CA PHE A 166 -9.97 -7.87 -5.60
C PHE A 166 -10.15 -8.03 -7.10
N ILE A 167 -9.09 -8.52 -7.74
CA ILE A 167 -9.05 -8.92 -9.13
C ILE A 167 -8.77 -10.43 -9.14
N ALA A 168 -9.64 -11.20 -9.82
CA ALA A 168 -9.36 -12.61 -10.04
C ALA A 168 -8.33 -12.77 -11.17
N GLU A 169 -7.51 -13.81 -11.08
CA GLU A 169 -6.64 -14.17 -12.19
C GLU A 169 -7.47 -14.47 -13.45
N GLY A 170 -7.12 -13.85 -14.58
CA GLY A 170 -7.84 -14.00 -15.84
C GLY A 170 -9.19 -13.28 -15.90
N GLU A 171 -9.50 -12.38 -14.95
CA GLU A 171 -10.72 -11.61 -14.97
C GLU A 171 -10.84 -10.72 -16.21
N ASP A 172 -12.06 -10.58 -16.74
CA ASP A 172 -12.36 -9.76 -17.91
C ASP A 172 -11.81 -8.32 -17.73
N PRO A 173 -11.02 -7.80 -18.68
CA PRO A 173 -10.47 -6.46 -18.64
C PRO A 173 -11.50 -5.35 -18.45
N ILE A 174 -12.71 -5.52 -18.96
CA ILE A 174 -13.81 -4.54 -18.82
C ILE A 174 -14.23 -4.48 -17.36
N LEU A 175 -14.43 -5.63 -16.71
CA LEU A 175 -14.77 -5.72 -15.28
C LEU A 175 -13.66 -5.17 -14.39
N VAL A 176 -12.39 -5.47 -14.70
CA VAL A 176 -11.23 -4.90 -14.00
C VAL A 176 -11.26 -3.37 -14.07
N ARG A 177 -11.53 -2.80 -15.25
CA ARG A 177 -11.62 -1.36 -15.47
C ARG A 177 -12.74 -0.72 -14.64
N GLU A 178 -13.90 -1.34 -14.60
CA GLU A 178 -15.04 -0.85 -13.80
C GLU A 178 -14.71 -0.85 -12.31
N LYS A 179 -14.13 -1.92 -11.81
CA LYS A 179 -13.66 -2.01 -10.41
C LYS A 179 -12.67 -0.90 -10.09
N VAL A 180 -11.64 -0.74 -10.91
CA VAL A 180 -10.61 0.30 -10.72
C VAL A 180 -11.24 1.70 -10.66
N ARG A 181 -12.18 2.01 -11.57
CA ARG A 181 -12.91 3.28 -11.56
C ARG A 181 -13.67 3.50 -10.26
N GLY A 182 -14.32 2.46 -9.73
CA GLY A 182 -15.03 2.48 -8.45
C GLY A 182 -14.09 2.85 -7.31
N TRP A 183 -12.97 2.13 -7.13
CA TRP A 183 -12.00 2.37 -6.05
C TRP A 183 -11.37 3.77 -6.14
N LEU A 184 -11.02 4.23 -7.34
CA LEU A 184 -10.50 5.58 -7.54
C LEU A 184 -11.54 6.66 -7.21
N GLN A 185 -12.83 6.40 -7.42
CA GLN A 185 -13.90 7.31 -7.06
C GLN A 185 -14.12 7.40 -5.54
N GLU A 186 -13.99 6.28 -4.82
CA GLU A 186 -14.11 6.24 -3.36
C GLU A 186 -13.06 7.13 -2.67
N VAL A 187 -11.82 7.12 -3.14
CA VAL A 187 -10.74 7.91 -2.55
C VAL A 187 -10.70 9.36 -3.05
N ALA A 188 -11.35 9.67 -4.18
CA ALA A 188 -11.44 11.02 -4.73
C ALA A 188 -12.45 11.92 -4.00
N ARG A 189 -13.48 11.33 -3.39
CA ARG A 189 -14.52 12.05 -2.62
C ARG A 189 -13.99 12.54 -1.29
#